data_6a1a163951c67aabca9fa33041d57a54
#
_entry.id   6a1a163951c67aabca9fa33041d57a54
#
_cell.length_a   1.000
_cell.length_b   1.000
_cell.length_c   1.000
_cell.angle_alpha   90.00
_cell.angle_beta   90.00
_cell.angle_gamma   90.00
#
_symmetry.space_group_name_H-M   'P 1'
#
loop_
_entity.id
_entity.type
_entity.pdbx_description
1 polymer ?
#
loop_
_entity_poly.entity_id
_entity_poly.type
_entity_poly.pdbx_seq_one_letter_code
_entity_poly.pdbx_strand_id
1 'polypeptide(L)'
;MDAQQTPVNSAAGYPGGMQIPGWELFYKGKVRDLYRKHGDAKQMLMVATDRLSAFDVVMNETVPDRGRVLTHITEYWLEQVADTIGAARISCDPAEVPGLPEEFHDVLRGRCTWTYVADRVNVEIVLRAYLAGSGFREYQATGRLWEHELPAALQNSSKLPSVLHTPTTKAEVDEPITWAQATELIGDPKEADVIHEVASRLFETAAARSAEAGVLLADTKFEFGRLNGQIVLIDEVLTPDSSRYWPADSIVPGQEQSIAWTRKSYAPTCVR
;
A
#
# COMPACT_ATOMS: atom_id res chain seq x y z
N MET A 1 -3.47 37.07 -13.33
CA MET A 1 -4.59 36.11 -13.53
C MET A 1 -4.60 35.23 -12.30
N ASP A 2 -5.52 35.54 -11.38
CA ASP A 2 -5.62 34.82 -10.11
C ASP A 2 -6.06 33.40 -10.37
N ALA A 3 -5.18 32.44 -10.03
CA ALA A 3 -5.55 31.04 -9.97
C ALA A 3 -6.56 30.90 -8.82
N GLN A 4 -7.84 30.85 -9.16
CA GLN A 4 -8.89 30.57 -8.20
C GLN A 4 -8.63 29.21 -7.57
N GLN A 5 -8.13 29.20 -6.34
CA GLN A 5 -8.16 28.04 -5.49
C GLN A 5 -9.61 27.63 -5.32
N THR A 6 -10.00 26.50 -5.91
CA THR A 6 -11.31 25.92 -5.64
C THR A 6 -11.30 25.52 -4.17
N PRO A 7 -12.16 26.10 -3.30
CA PRO A 7 -12.20 25.72 -1.90
C PRO A 7 -12.54 24.22 -1.84
N VAL A 8 -11.69 23.45 -1.14
CA VAL A 8 -11.95 22.04 -0.89
C VAL A 8 -13.20 21.95 -0.03
N ASN A 9 -14.34 21.65 -0.66
CA ASN A 9 -15.56 21.35 0.08
C ASN A 9 -15.31 20.06 0.87
N SER A 10 -15.20 20.16 2.18
CA SER A 10 -14.92 19.01 3.06
C SER A 10 -15.91 17.85 2.90
N ALA A 11 -17.12 18.14 2.43
CA ALA A 11 -18.14 17.13 2.14
C ALA A 11 -17.90 16.36 0.82
N ALA A 12 -17.09 16.90 -0.11
CA ALA A 12 -16.85 16.29 -1.41
C ALA A 12 -15.52 15.48 -1.48
N GLY A 13 -14.71 15.54 -0.43
CA GLY A 13 -13.36 14.93 -0.42
C GLY A 13 -12.33 15.69 -1.27
N TYR A 14 -11.06 15.31 -1.14
CA TYR A 14 -9.94 15.91 -1.86
C TYR A 14 -9.58 15.09 -3.12
N PRO A 15 -9.87 15.58 -4.33
CA PRO A 15 -9.66 14.83 -5.57
C PRO A 15 -8.20 14.83 -6.06
N GLY A 16 -7.31 15.66 -5.46
CA GLY A 16 -5.93 15.84 -5.91
C GLY A 16 -5.78 16.89 -7.01
N GLY A 17 -4.58 16.97 -7.58
CA GLY A 17 -4.27 17.87 -8.69
C GLY A 17 -4.00 19.31 -8.28
N MET A 18 -3.60 19.54 -7.03
CA MET A 18 -3.27 20.87 -6.50
C MET A 18 -2.10 21.49 -7.26
N GLN A 19 -2.18 22.78 -7.53
CA GLN A 19 -1.07 23.56 -8.07
C GLN A 19 -0.34 24.24 -6.91
N ILE A 20 0.89 23.80 -6.64
CA ILE A 20 1.72 24.32 -5.53
C ILE A 20 2.84 25.17 -6.13
N PRO A 21 2.93 26.48 -5.82
CA PRO A 21 4.00 27.34 -6.31
C PRO A 21 5.39 26.79 -5.97
N GLY A 22 6.27 26.69 -6.96
CA GLY A 22 7.62 26.14 -6.80
C GLY A 22 7.71 24.61 -6.79
N TRP A 23 6.60 23.91 -7.01
CA TRP A 23 6.52 22.46 -7.10
C TRP A 23 5.88 22.01 -8.41
N GLU A 24 6.33 20.88 -8.92
CA GLU A 24 5.79 20.22 -10.09
C GLU A 24 4.99 18.98 -9.66
N LEU A 25 3.73 18.89 -10.12
CA LEU A 25 2.99 17.62 -10.09
C LEU A 25 3.52 16.74 -11.23
N PHE A 26 4.56 15.94 -10.96
CA PHE A 26 5.22 15.13 -11.98
C PHE A 26 4.56 13.78 -12.24
N TYR A 27 3.74 13.29 -11.29
CA TYR A 27 2.99 12.06 -11.47
C TYR A 27 1.64 12.14 -10.76
N LYS A 28 0.57 11.82 -11.50
CA LYS A 28 -0.78 11.71 -10.99
C LYS A 28 -1.20 10.23 -11.03
N GLY A 29 -1.08 9.55 -9.88
CA GLY A 29 -1.48 8.16 -9.72
C GLY A 29 -2.98 7.97 -9.57
N LYS A 30 -3.43 6.72 -9.45
CA LYS A 30 -4.86 6.39 -9.27
C LYS A 30 -5.44 7.00 -7.98
N VAL A 31 -4.67 7.04 -6.90
CA VAL A 31 -5.10 7.49 -5.56
C VAL A 31 -4.10 8.42 -4.87
N ARG A 32 -2.94 8.67 -5.45
CA ARG A 32 -1.88 9.54 -4.94
C ARG A 32 -1.35 10.45 -6.01
N ASP A 33 -0.95 11.66 -5.61
CA ASP A 33 -0.26 12.63 -6.43
C ASP A 33 1.18 12.79 -5.91
N LEU A 34 2.15 12.83 -6.82
CA LEU A 34 3.56 13.00 -6.49
C LEU A 34 4.05 14.36 -6.98
N TYR A 35 4.57 15.12 -6.05
CA TYR A 35 5.13 16.45 -6.32
C TYR A 35 6.63 16.44 -6.09
N ARG A 36 7.32 17.21 -6.93
CA ARG A 36 8.76 17.47 -6.81
C ARG A 36 8.98 18.97 -6.71
N LYS A 37 9.81 19.38 -5.75
CA LYS A 37 10.24 20.77 -5.68
C LYS A 37 11.17 21.07 -6.85
N HIS A 38 11.02 22.21 -7.49
CA HIS A 38 11.90 22.61 -8.57
C HIS A 38 13.37 22.61 -8.13
N GLY A 39 14.22 21.90 -8.88
CA GLY A 39 15.64 21.77 -8.57
C GLY A 39 16.01 20.69 -7.54
N ASP A 40 15.05 20.00 -6.96
CA ASP A 40 15.30 18.85 -6.05
C ASP A 40 14.87 17.54 -6.72
N ALA A 41 15.86 16.65 -6.96
CA ALA A 41 15.62 15.32 -7.49
C ALA A 41 15.71 14.21 -6.42
N LYS A 42 16.06 14.56 -5.18
CA LYS A 42 16.33 13.58 -4.11
C LYS A 42 15.13 13.34 -3.21
N GLN A 43 14.19 14.28 -3.21
CA GLN A 43 13.03 14.24 -2.34
C GLN A 43 11.75 14.51 -3.13
N MET A 44 10.65 14.00 -2.63
CA MET A 44 9.32 14.25 -3.19
C MET A 44 8.27 14.35 -2.10
N LEU A 45 7.19 15.02 -2.41
CA LEU A 45 5.99 15.08 -1.58
C LEU A 45 4.93 14.17 -2.19
N MET A 46 4.59 13.11 -1.50
CA MET A 46 3.44 12.26 -1.85
C MET A 46 2.19 12.79 -1.18
N VAL A 47 1.10 12.92 -1.93
CA VAL A 47 -0.18 13.38 -1.41
C VAL A 47 -1.24 12.33 -1.66
N ALA A 48 -1.73 11.71 -0.59
CA ALA A 48 -2.83 10.78 -0.63
C ALA A 48 -4.14 11.55 -0.88
N THR A 49 -4.84 11.17 -1.93
CA THR A 49 -6.11 11.78 -2.31
C THR A 49 -7.29 10.97 -1.78
N ASP A 50 -8.47 11.54 -1.86
CA ASP A 50 -9.72 10.86 -1.52
C ASP A 50 -10.31 10.09 -2.71
N ARG A 51 -9.57 10.02 -3.85
CA ARG A 51 -9.94 9.17 -4.99
C ARG A 51 -9.96 7.71 -4.59
N LEU A 52 -10.95 6.99 -5.08
CA LEU A 52 -11.06 5.54 -4.95
C LEU A 52 -10.75 4.90 -6.30
N SER A 53 -9.93 3.84 -6.28
CA SER A 53 -9.69 3.02 -7.47
C SER A 53 -10.01 1.57 -7.13
N ALA A 54 -10.84 0.93 -7.95
CA ALA A 54 -11.14 -0.50 -7.86
C ALA A 54 -11.17 -1.11 -9.26
N PHE A 55 -10.69 -2.35 -9.40
CA PHE A 55 -10.60 -3.06 -10.68
C PHE A 55 -9.85 -2.24 -11.76
N ASP A 56 -8.80 -1.55 -11.35
CA ASP A 56 -7.97 -0.63 -12.16
C ASP A 56 -8.69 0.60 -12.73
N VAL A 57 -9.92 0.85 -12.30
CA VAL A 57 -10.70 2.04 -12.67
C VAL A 57 -10.71 3.01 -11.50
N VAL A 58 -10.41 4.29 -11.77
CA VAL A 58 -10.60 5.38 -10.82
C VAL A 58 -12.09 5.76 -10.85
N MET A 59 -12.74 5.72 -9.68
CA MET A 59 -14.15 6.07 -9.55
C MET A 59 -14.34 7.59 -9.71
N ASN A 60 -15.53 8.00 -10.16
CA ASN A 60 -15.87 9.41 -10.30
C ASN A 60 -16.06 10.10 -8.94
N GLU A 61 -16.56 9.33 -7.96
CA GLU A 61 -16.78 9.80 -6.59
C GLU A 61 -15.50 9.64 -5.77
N THR A 62 -15.34 10.53 -4.80
CA THR A 62 -14.29 10.44 -3.77
C THR A 62 -14.87 9.94 -2.45
N VAL A 63 -14.04 9.35 -1.61
CA VAL A 63 -14.39 8.99 -0.24
C VAL A 63 -13.73 10.03 0.69
N PRO A 64 -14.50 10.95 1.29
CA PRO A 64 -13.94 12.00 2.12
C PRO A 64 -13.02 11.47 3.22
N ASP A 65 -11.89 12.15 3.44
CA ASP A 65 -10.85 11.82 4.41
C ASP A 65 -10.12 10.47 4.20
N ARG A 66 -10.42 9.76 3.12
CA ARG A 66 -9.75 8.49 2.81
C ARG A 66 -8.24 8.63 2.78
N GLY A 67 -7.72 9.66 2.09
CA GLY A 67 -6.29 9.91 2.01
C GLY A 67 -5.66 10.15 3.40
N ARG A 68 -6.37 10.84 4.29
CA ARG A 68 -5.91 11.06 5.66
C ARG A 68 -5.85 9.77 6.47
N VAL A 69 -6.90 8.96 6.41
CA VAL A 69 -6.95 7.66 7.11
C VAL A 69 -5.80 6.76 6.66
N LEU A 70 -5.56 6.63 5.35
CA LEU A 70 -4.49 5.79 4.82
C LEU A 70 -3.09 6.31 5.23
N THR A 71 -2.88 7.62 5.22
CA THR A 71 -1.62 8.23 5.66
C THR A 71 -1.37 7.96 7.15
N HIS A 72 -2.37 8.15 8.01
CA HIS A 72 -2.23 7.86 9.44
C HIS A 72 -1.98 6.38 9.74
N ILE A 73 -2.64 5.47 9.02
CA ILE A 73 -2.38 4.03 9.16
C ILE A 73 -0.95 3.70 8.74
N THR A 74 -0.47 4.25 7.63
CA THR A 74 0.91 4.06 7.18
C THR A 74 1.89 4.59 8.22
N GLU A 75 1.67 5.80 8.75
CA GLU A 75 2.51 6.42 9.76
C GLU A 75 2.59 5.57 11.03
N TYR A 76 1.44 5.17 11.55
CA TYR A 76 1.36 4.26 12.69
C TYR A 76 2.20 2.99 12.50
N TRP A 77 2.03 2.30 11.34
CA TRP A 77 2.76 1.07 11.09
C TRP A 77 4.26 1.28 10.91
N LEU A 78 4.68 2.36 10.25
CA LEU A 78 6.10 2.70 10.11
C LEU A 78 6.77 2.92 11.48
N GLU A 79 6.05 3.50 12.44
CA GLU A 79 6.54 3.64 13.82
C GLU A 79 6.65 2.28 14.54
N GLN A 80 5.64 1.40 14.36
CA GLN A 80 5.64 0.07 14.99
C GLN A 80 6.76 -0.85 14.47
N VAL A 81 7.25 -0.63 13.25
CA VAL A 81 8.26 -1.49 12.61
C VAL A 81 9.62 -0.81 12.46
N ALA A 82 9.80 0.37 13.02
CA ALA A 82 11.03 1.17 12.89
C ALA A 82 12.30 0.44 13.32
N ASP A 83 12.21 -0.44 14.31
CA ASP A 83 13.32 -1.28 14.80
C ASP A 83 13.64 -2.44 13.83
N THR A 84 12.75 -2.74 12.89
CA THR A 84 12.93 -3.84 11.93
C THR A 84 13.54 -3.34 10.63
N ILE A 85 13.06 -2.21 10.11
CA ILE A 85 13.52 -1.63 8.85
C ILE A 85 13.27 -0.12 8.82
N GLY A 86 14.19 0.62 8.18
CA GLY A 86 13.98 2.03 7.86
C GLY A 86 12.95 2.24 6.76
N ALA A 87 12.41 3.44 6.69
CA ALA A 87 11.52 3.88 5.61
C ALA A 87 12.14 5.08 4.86
N ALA A 88 11.76 5.25 3.60
CA ALA A 88 12.14 6.44 2.85
C ALA A 88 11.43 7.71 3.36
N ARG A 89 10.40 7.57 4.19
CA ARG A 89 9.66 8.68 4.81
C ARG A 89 10.56 9.56 5.66
N ILE A 90 10.43 10.88 5.47
CA ILE A 90 11.09 11.92 6.28
C ILE A 90 10.10 12.47 7.29
N SER A 91 8.95 12.97 6.83
CA SER A 91 7.91 13.53 7.69
C SER A 91 6.52 13.43 7.04
N CYS A 92 5.47 13.45 7.87
CA CYS A 92 4.07 13.61 7.45
C CYS A 92 3.51 15.00 7.86
N ASP A 93 4.29 15.86 8.51
CA ASP A 93 3.89 17.24 8.81
C ASP A 93 4.21 18.17 7.64
N PRO A 94 3.20 18.81 7.02
CA PRO A 94 3.44 19.76 5.95
C PRO A 94 4.30 20.97 6.37
N ALA A 95 4.33 21.32 7.67
CA ALA A 95 5.15 22.41 8.18
C ALA A 95 6.66 22.08 8.15
N GLU A 96 7.03 20.81 8.12
CA GLU A 96 8.42 20.34 8.03
C GLU A 96 8.90 20.19 6.58
N VAL A 97 8.03 20.39 5.58
CA VAL A 97 8.38 20.26 4.16
C VAL A 97 9.05 21.55 3.66
N PRO A 98 10.35 21.54 3.30
CA PRO A 98 11.08 22.77 2.98
C PRO A 98 10.53 23.51 1.77
N GLY A 99 10.04 24.73 1.99
CA GLY A 99 9.52 25.62 0.95
C GLY A 99 8.15 25.23 0.43
N LEU A 100 7.40 24.45 1.19
CA LEU A 100 5.97 24.29 0.99
C LEU A 100 5.26 25.56 1.54
N PRO A 101 4.47 26.28 0.72
CA PRO A 101 3.79 27.49 1.20
C PRO A 101 2.76 27.16 2.29
N GLU A 102 2.69 28.01 3.33
CA GLU A 102 1.86 27.80 4.53
C GLU A 102 0.36 27.64 4.20
N GLU A 103 -0.13 28.32 3.16
CA GLU A 103 -1.51 28.22 2.69
C GLU A 103 -1.94 26.80 2.27
N PHE A 104 -0.97 25.89 1.99
CA PHE A 104 -1.24 24.50 1.65
C PHE A 104 -1.21 23.56 2.85
N HIS A 105 -0.72 24.01 4.03
CA HIS A 105 -0.53 23.13 5.18
C HIS A 105 -1.84 22.51 5.65
N ASP A 106 -2.93 23.25 5.73
CA ASP A 106 -4.20 22.71 6.25
C ASP A 106 -4.82 21.66 5.34
N VAL A 107 -4.77 21.86 4.02
CA VAL A 107 -5.30 20.88 3.06
C VAL A 107 -4.44 19.60 3.01
N LEU A 108 -3.13 19.73 3.23
CA LEU A 108 -2.16 18.64 3.19
C LEU A 108 -2.01 17.90 4.53
N ARG A 109 -2.45 18.51 5.62
CA ARG A 109 -2.35 17.94 6.97
C ARG A 109 -3.01 16.56 7.02
N GLY A 110 -2.21 15.57 7.47
CA GLY A 110 -2.62 14.18 7.62
C GLY A 110 -2.78 13.40 6.31
N ARG A 111 -2.44 13.98 5.14
CA ARG A 111 -2.50 13.30 3.85
C ARG A 111 -1.23 13.42 3.01
N CYS A 112 -0.22 14.10 3.49
CA CYS A 112 1.06 14.22 2.80
C CYS A 112 2.14 13.38 3.48
N THR A 113 3.08 12.94 2.69
CA THR A 113 4.31 12.28 3.13
C THR A 113 5.47 12.88 2.37
N TRP A 114 6.35 13.58 3.07
CA TRP A 114 7.63 14.02 2.54
C TRP A 114 8.62 12.88 2.64
N THR A 115 9.24 12.49 1.53
CA THR A 115 10.02 11.28 1.43
C THR A 115 11.25 11.45 0.54
N TYR A 116 12.29 10.66 0.79
CA TYR A 116 13.38 10.48 -0.16
C TYR A 116 12.89 9.72 -1.40
N VAL A 117 13.50 10.04 -2.55
CA VAL A 117 13.36 9.23 -3.77
C VAL A 117 14.32 8.07 -3.66
N ALA A 118 13.81 6.90 -3.32
CA ALA A 118 14.59 5.67 -3.30
C ALA A 118 14.59 5.00 -4.68
N ASP A 119 15.66 4.25 -5.00
CA ASP A 119 15.68 3.39 -6.18
C ASP A 119 14.78 2.17 -5.94
N ARG A 120 13.64 2.14 -6.63
CA ARG A 120 12.59 1.16 -6.41
C ARG A 120 13.02 -0.25 -6.78
N VAL A 121 12.76 -1.21 -5.91
CA VAL A 121 12.80 -2.63 -6.25
C VAL A 121 11.58 -2.97 -7.09
N ASN A 122 11.78 -3.53 -8.29
CA ASN A 122 10.70 -3.78 -9.26
C ASN A 122 9.94 -5.09 -9.01
N VAL A 123 9.72 -5.41 -7.73
CA VAL A 123 8.95 -6.56 -7.25
C VAL A 123 8.04 -6.09 -6.14
N GLU A 124 6.76 -6.47 -6.17
CA GLU A 124 5.87 -6.35 -5.02
C GLU A 124 5.97 -7.63 -4.18
N ILE A 125 6.23 -7.48 -2.89
CA ILE A 125 6.34 -8.61 -1.96
C ILE A 125 5.00 -8.82 -1.30
N VAL A 126 4.26 -9.80 -1.77
CA VAL A 126 2.94 -10.16 -1.25
C VAL A 126 3.06 -11.34 -0.30
N LEU A 127 2.57 -11.18 0.93
CA LEU A 127 2.48 -12.26 1.91
C LEU A 127 1.02 -12.62 2.17
N ARG A 128 0.75 -13.92 2.33
CA ARG A 128 -0.60 -14.45 2.53
C ARG A 128 -0.63 -15.44 3.69
N ALA A 129 -1.50 -15.20 4.66
CA ALA A 129 -1.85 -16.14 5.72
C ALA A 129 -3.18 -16.87 5.44
N TYR A 130 -3.99 -16.35 4.51
CA TYR A 130 -5.27 -16.90 4.12
C TYR A 130 -5.41 -16.97 2.60
N LEU A 131 -6.16 -17.94 2.13
CA LEU A 131 -6.42 -18.18 0.71
C LEU A 131 -7.58 -17.31 0.24
N ALA A 132 -7.29 -16.23 -0.48
CA ALA A 132 -8.29 -15.27 -0.92
C ALA A 132 -7.93 -14.57 -2.24
N GLY A 133 -8.93 -13.95 -2.87
CA GLY A 133 -8.73 -13.11 -4.05
C GLY A 133 -8.09 -13.84 -5.23
N SER A 134 -7.01 -13.29 -5.81
CA SER A 134 -6.28 -13.93 -6.93
C SER A 134 -5.69 -15.27 -6.54
N GLY A 135 -5.19 -15.41 -5.30
CA GLY A 135 -4.65 -16.67 -4.81
C GLY A 135 -5.69 -17.78 -4.75
N PHE A 136 -6.93 -17.48 -4.34
CA PHE A 136 -7.99 -18.48 -4.35
C PHE A 136 -8.40 -18.89 -5.77
N ARG A 137 -8.46 -17.94 -6.70
CA ARG A 137 -8.73 -18.25 -8.12
C ARG A 137 -7.66 -19.14 -8.72
N GLU A 138 -6.39 -18.89 -8.42
CA GLU A 138 -5.27 -19.72 -8.85
C GLU A 138 -5.38 -21.14 -8.28
N TYR A 139 -5.62 -21.25 -6.98
CA TYR A 139 -5.81 -22.54 -6.32
C TYR A 139 -6.99 -23.34 -6.89
N GLN A 140 -8.11 -22.69 -7.21
CA GLN A 140 -9.25 -23.35 -7.86
C GLN A 140 -8.90 -23.90 -9.23
N ALA A 141 -8.06 -23.19 -9.99
CA ALA A 141 -7.69 -23.58 -11.34
C ALA A 141 -6.62 -24.69 -11.38
N THR A 142 -5.68 -24.68 -10.45
CA THR A 142 -4.45 -25.47 -10.52
C THR A 142 -4.24 -26.44 -9.33
N GLY A 143 -4.95 -26.25 -8.23
CA GLY A 143 -4.70 -26.94 -6.95
C GLY A 143 -3.46 -26.43 -6.21
N ARG A 144 -2.81 -25.37 -6.70
CA ARG A 144 -1.58 -24.78 -6.19
C ARG A 144 -1.76 -23.28 -5.94
N LEU A 145 -0.83 -22.70 -5.23
CA LEU A 145 -0.68 -21.26 -5.13
C LEU A 145 0.68 -20.90 -5.73
N TRP A 146 0.70 -20.73 -7.05
CA TRP A 146 1.88 -20.58 -7.90
C TRP A 146 2.93 -21.68 -7.64
N GLU A 147 4.07 -21.37 -7.04
CA GLU A 147 5.10 -22.36 -6.71
C GLU A 147 4.76 -23.24 -5.49
N HIS A 148 3.78 -22.84 -4.66
CA HIS A 148 3.46 -23.51 -3.42
C HIS A 148 2.45 -24.62 -3.63
N GLU A 149 2.77 -25.83 -3.19
CA GLU A 149 1.81 -26.92 -3.09
C GLU A 149 0.94 -26.74 -1.85
N LEU A 150 -0.36 -26.86 -2.02
CA LEU A 150 -1.32 -26.69 -0.94
C LEU A 150 -2.12 -27.97 -0.69
N PRO A 151 -2.58 -28.18 0.56
CA PRO A 151 -3.52 -29.26 0.85
C PRO A 151 -4.75 -29.20 -0.04
N ALA A 152 -5.28 -30.36 -0.39
CA ALA A 152 -6.56 -30.47 -1.10
C ALA A 152 -7.73 -29.94 -0.24
N ALA A 153 -8.81 -29.52 -0.93
CA ALA A 153 -10.06 -29.09 -0.31
C ALA A 153 -10.01 -27.77 0.49
N LEU A 154 -8.98 -26.93 0.30
CA LEU A 154 -9.03 -25.58 0.83
C LEU A 154 -10.13 -24.77 0.14
N GLN A 155 -10.81 -23.94 0.90
CA GLN A 155 -11.89 -23.10 0.46
C GLN A 155 -11.46 -21.63 0.47
N ASN A 156 -12.28 -20.76 -0.13
CA ASN A 156 -12.07 -19.32 0.01
C ASN A 156 -12.04 -18.93 1.50
N SER A 157 -11.12 -18.07 1.87
CA SER A 157 -10.87 -17.66 3.26
C SER A 157 -10.32 -18.75 4.20
N SER A 158 -9.91 -19.91 3.69
CA SER A 158 -9.18 -20.91 4.49
C SER A 158 -7.84 -20.33 4.93
N LYS A 159 -7.48 -20.61 6.20
CA LYS A 159 -6.14 -20.31 6.70
C LYS A 159 -5.12 -21.21 5.99
N LEU A 160 -4.02 -20.63 5.54
CA LEU A 160 -2.92 -21.38 4.94
C LEU A 160 -2.08 -22.08 6.03
N PRO A 161 -1.40 -23.20 5.69
CA PRO A 161 -0.54 -23.91 6.64
C PRO A 161 0.59 -23.06 7.23
N SER A 162 1.09 -22.12 6.45
CA SER A 162 2.08 -21.11 6.83
C SER A 162 1.81 -19.81 6.09
N VAL A 163 2.46 -18.72 6.49
CA VAL A 163 2.50 -17.49 5.70
C VAL A 163 3.34 -17.75 4.45
N LEU A 164 2.78 -17.45 3.28
CA LEU A 164 3.43 -17.69 1.99
C LEU A 164 3.83 -16.38 1.33
N HIS A 165 5.05 -16.35 0.78
CA HIS A 165 5.52 -15.30 -0.11
C HIS A 165 5.03 -15.60 -1.52
N THR A 166 4.30 -14.67 -2.10
CA THR A 166 3.71 -14.77 -3.44
C THR A 166 3.99 -13.49 -4.22
N PRO A 167 5.26 -13.21 -4.54
CA PRO A 167 5.67 -11.95 -5.15
C PRO A 167 5.04 -11.77 -6.53
N THR A 168 4.93 -10.51 -6.95
CA THR A 168 4.48 -10.13 -8.29
C THR A 168 5.46 -9.15 -8.93
N THR A 169 5.49 -9.10 -10.25
CA THR A 169 6.21 -8.04 -10.97
C THR A 169 5.56 -6.69 -10.70
N LYS A 170 6.34 -5.61 -10.80
CA LYS A 170 5.85 -4.23 -10.77
C LYS A 170 5.75 -3.69 -12.22
N ALA A 171 4.91 -4.34 -13.02
CA ALA A 171 4.62 -3.97 -14.42
C ALA A 171 3.28 -3.21 -14.53
N GLU A 172 2.81 -2.96 -15.75
CA GLU A 172 1.45 -2.40 -15.98
C GLU A 172 0.36 -3.34 -15.45
N VAL A 173 0.60 -4.65 -15.57
CA VAL A 173 -0.20 -5.71 -14.97
C VAL A 173 0.72 -6.51 -14.05
N ASP A 174 0.33 -6.61 -12.78
CA ASP A 174 1.07 -7.34 -11.76
C ASP A 174 0.98 -8.85 -12.05
N GLU A 175 2.07 -9.44 -12.51
CA GLU A 175 2.15 -10.87 -12.83
C GLU A 175 2.77 -11.63 -11.67
N PRO A 176 2.16 -12.76 -11.22
CA PRO A 176 2.76 -13.62 -10.22
C PRO A 176 4.09 -14.21 -10.70
N ILE A 177 5.07 -14.23 -9.81
CA ILE A 177 6.40 -14.80 -10.07
C ILE A 177 6.83 -15.69 -8.90
N THR A 178 7.76 -16.60 -9.17
CA THR A 178 8.41 -17.40 -8.12
C THR A 178 9.39 -16.55 -7.33
N TRP A 179 9.78 -17.02 -6.13
CA TRP A 179 10.80 -16.32 -5.34
C TRP A 179 12.16 -16.28 -6.06
N ALA A 180 12.49 -17.34 -6.82
CA ALA A 180 13.69 -17.35 -7.63
C ALA A 180 13.69 -16.23 -8.71
N GLN A 181 12.57 -16.05 -9.42
CA GLN A 181 12.39 -14.97 -10.38
C GLN A 181 12.41 -13.58 -9.71
N ALA A 182 11.81 -13.47 -8.52
CA ALA A 182 11.87 -12.24 -7.73
C ALA A 182 13.32 -11.89 -7.37
N THR A 183 14.14 -12.88 -6.96
CA THR A 183 15.56 -12.71 -6.65
C THR A 183 16.34 -12.21 -7.88
N GLU A 184 16.05 -12.74 -9.07
CA GLU A 184 16.66 -12.29 -10.32
C GLU A 184 16.30 -10.82 -10.62
N LEU A 185 15.04 -10.43 -10.41
CA LEU A 185 14.59 -9.05 -10.62
C LEU A 185 15.13 -8.07 -9.56
N ILE A 186 15.34 -8.52 -8.34
CA ILE A 186 16.02 -7.75 -7.28
C ILE A 186 17.49 -7.52 -7.65
N GLY A 187 18.13 -8.52 -8.27
CA GLY A 187 19.48 -8.43 -8.83
C GLY A 187 20.62 -8.71 -7.85
N ASP A 188 20.34 -8.77 -6.54
CA ASP A 188 21.29 -9.19 -5.50
C ASP A 188 20.62 -10.22 -4.56
N PRO A 189 21.12 -11.48 -4.52
CA PRO A 189 20.57 -12.50 -3.65
C PRO A 189 20.58 -12.14 -2.16
N LYS A 190 21.56 -11.36 -1.70
CA LYS A 190 21.63 -10.92 -0.30
C LYS A 190 20.54 -9.91 0.02
N GLU A 191 20.25 -8.99 -0.90
CA GLU A 191 19.14 -8.07 -0.74
C GLU A 191 17.79 -8.83 -0.79
N ALA A 192 17.67 -9.84 -1.65
CA ALA A 192 16.49 -10.70 -1.70
C ALA A 192 16.27 -11.44 -0.37
N ASP A 193 17.32 -11.98 0.23
CA ASP A 193 17.24 -12.62 1.55
C ASP A 193 16.81 -11.62 2.64
N VAL A 194 17.38 -10.41 2.65
CA VAL A 194 16.99 -9.34 3.57
C VAL A 194 15.52 -8.97 3.38
N ILE A 195 15.09 -8.77 2.14
CA ILE A 195 13.68 -8.43 1.82
C ILE A 195 12.74 -9.55 2.30
N HIS A 196 13.09 -10.81 2.05
CA HIS A 196 12.29 -11.96 2.47
C HIS A 196 12.13 -12.02 4.00
N GLU A 197 13.25 -11.93 4.73
CA GLU A 197 13.24 -11.97 6.20
C GLU A 197 12.46 -10.78 6.78
N VAL A 198 12.76 -9.58 6.31
CA VAL A 198 12.10 -8.37 6.79
C VAL A 198 10.60 -8.40 6.51
N ALA A 199 10.17 -8.77 5.29
CA ALA A 199 8.76 -8.87 4.95
C ALA A 199 8.02 -9.88 5.83
N SER A 200 8.65 -11.03 6.14
CA SER A 200 8.10 -12.03 7.08
C SER A 200 7.90 -11.42 8.47
N ARG A 201 8.92 -10.75 9.02
CA ARG A 201 8.87 -10.12 10.35
C ARG A 201 7.83 -9.01 10.42
N LEU A 202 7.72 -8.19 9.37
CA LEU A 202 6.69 -7.15 9.25
C LEU A 202 5.29 -7.77 9.29
N PHE A 203 5.07 -8.83 8.51
CA PHE A 203 3.78 -9.53 8.49
C PHE A 203 3.42 -10.12 9.85
N GLU A 204 4.35 -10.83 10.48
CA GLU A 204 4.14 -11.46 11.79
C GLU A 204 3.82 -10.43 12.87
N THR A 205 4.58 -9.32 12.91
CA THR A 205 4.33 -8.21 13.84
C THR A 205 2.94 -7.60 13.63
N ALA A 206 2.59 -7.35 12.37
CA ALA A 206 1.30 -6.75 12.03
C ALA A 206 0.14 -7.71 12.31
N ALA A 207 0.29 -9.00 11.99
CA ALA A 207 -0.73 -10.01 12.25
C ALA A 207 -0.99 -10.19 13.75
N ALA A 208 0.08 -10.26 14.57
CA ALA A 208 -0.05 -10.37 16.02
C ALA A 208 -0.76 -9.15 16.61
N ARG A 209 -0.35 -7.95 16.24
CA ARG A 209 -0.92 -6.71 16.77
C ARG A 209 -2.36 -6.45 16.30
N SER A 210 -2.67 -6.82 15.06
CA SER A 210 -4.05 -6.75 14.58
C SER A 210 -4.96 -7.74 15.29
N ALA A 211 -4.45 -8.94 15.60
CA ALA A 211 -5.21 -9.97 16.32
C ALA A 211 -5.59 -9.53 17.76
N GLU A 212 -4.74 -8.75 18.45
CA GLU A 212 -5.06 -8.15 19.75
C GLU A 212 -6.29 -7.23 19.67
N ALA A 213 -6.52 -6.60 18.53
CA ALA A 213 -7.69 -5.77 18.25
C ALA A 213 -8.88 -6.54 17.67
N GLY A 214 -8.83 -7.88 17.62
CA GLY A 214 -9.88 -8.72 17.03
C GLY A 214 -9.92 -8.67 15.51
N VAL A 215 -8.81 -8.33 14.88
CA VAL A 215 -8.68 -8.18 13.41
C VAL A 215 -7.66 -9.17 12.88
N LEU A 216 -7.99 -9.91 11.82
CA LEU A 216 -7.06 -10.80 11.12
C LEU A 216 -6.48 -10.10 9.89
N LEU A 217 -5.15 -10.13 9.76
CA LEU A 217 -4.44 -9.77 8.54
C LEU A 217 -4.40 -10.99 7.62
N ALA A 218 -5.17 -10.96 6.54
CA ALA A 218 -5.25 -12.08 5.61
C ALA A 218 -4.10 -12.11 4.61
N ASP A 219 -3.80 -10.99 4.03
CA ASP A 219 -2.67 -10.76 3.14
C ASP A 219 -2.28 -9.28 3.13
N THR A 220 -1.06 -9.01 2.71
CA THR A 220 -0.55 -7.66 2.49
C THR A 220 0.50 -7.66 1.39
N LYS A 221 0.76 -6.48 0.84
CA LYS A 221 1.90 -6.25 -0.06
C LYS A 221 2.80 -5.16 0.51
N PHE A 222 4.10 -5.37 0.36
CA PHE A 222 5.13 -4.40 0.69
C PHE A 222 5.90 -3.99 -0.57
N GLU A 223 6.29 -2.74 -0.62
CA GLU A 223 7.19 -2.20 -1.62
C GLU A 223 8.49 -1.75 -0.98
N PHE A 224 9.60 -2.12 -1.61
CA PHE A 224 10.94 -1.81 -1.13
C PHE A 224 11.69 -0.94 -2.14
N GLY A 225 12.65 -0.19 -1.63
CA GLY A 225 13.59 0.59 -2.43
C GLY A 225 14.97 0.60 -1.80
N ARG A 226 15.96 1.08 -2.57
CA ARG A 226 17.34 1.27 -2.11
C ARG A 226 17.56 2.76 -1.82
N LEU A 227 18.03 3.04 -0.63
CA LEU A 227 18.39 4.38 -0.20
C LEU A 227 19.75 4.34 0.51
N ASN A 228 20.74 5.03 -0.04
CA ASN A 228 22.12 5.03 0.49
C ASN A 228 22.71 3.62 0.71
N GLY A 229 22.41 2.68 -0.19
CA GLY A 229 22.90 1.29 -0.11
C GLY A 229 22.17 0.41 0.91
N GLN A 230 21.05 0.86 1.44
CA GLN A 230 20.20 0.10 2.36
C GLN A 230 18.83 -0.16 1.75
N ILE A 231 18.25 -1.31 2.04
CA ILE A 231 16.85 -1.61 1.74
C ILE A 231 15.97 -0.85 2.73
N VAL A 232 14.98 -0.16 2.20
CA VAL A 232 14.00 0.63 2.97
C VAL A 232 12.59 0.35 2.47
N LEU A 233 11.60 0.53 3.34
CA LEU A 233 10.19 0.56 2.94
C LEU A 233 9.90 1.84 2.16
N ILE A 234 9.15 1.68 1.10
CA ILE A 234 8.58 2.78 0.31
C ILE A 234 7.07 2.60 0.22
N ASP A 235 6.38 3.66 -0.23
CA ASP A 235 4.94 3.66 -0.43
C ASP A 235 4.13 3.45 0.87
N GLU A 236 2.89 3.00 0.76
CA GLU A 236 2.01 2.73 1.90
C GLU A 236 2.30 1.39 2.54
N VAL A 237 2.10 1.30 3.85
CA VAL A 237 2.38 0.10 4.62
C VAL A 237 1.14 -0.32 5.40
N LEU A 238 0.69 -1.57 5.20
CA LEU A 238 -0.35 -2.22 6.00
C LEU A 238 -1.68 -1.44 6.03
N THR A 239 -1.97 -0.69 4.98
CA THR A 239 -3.26 0.01 4.84
C THR A 239 -4.32 -0.91 4.24
N PRO A 240 -5.62 -0.59 4.33
CA PRO A 240 -6.67 -1.31 3.62
C PRO A 240 -6.54 -1.32 2.10
N ASP A 241 -5.68 -0.48 1.52
CA ASP A 241 -5.37 -0.48 0.09
C ASP A 241 -4.33 -1.54 -0.30
N SER A 242 -3.33 -1.75 0.56
CA SER A 242 -2.26 -2.73 0.37
C SER A 242 -2.53 -4.05 1.07
N SER A 243 -3.54 -4.13 1.93
CA SER A 243 -3.78 -5.28 2.82
C SER A 243 -5.26 -5.66 2.85
N ARG A 244 -5.51 -6.90 3.25
CA ARG A 244 -6.87 -7.40 3.51
C ARG A 244 -7.00 -7.73 4.98
N TYR A 245 -7.93 -7.02 5.63
CA TYR A 245 -8.25 -7.22 7.03
C TYR A 245 -9.66 -7.78 7.19
N TRP A 246 -9.83 -8.71 8.12
CA TRP A 246 -11.12 -9.32 8.45
C TRP A 246 -11.41 -9.26 9.95
N PRO A 247 -12.67 -9.08 10.37
CA PRO A 247 -13.03 -9.32 11.76
C PRO A 247 -12.78 -10.78 12.13
N ALA A 248 -12.09 -11.01 13.26
CA ALA A 248 -11.64 -12.35 13.63
C ALA A 248 -12.79 -13.32 13.95
N ASP A 249 -13.93 -12.79 14.39
CA ASP A 249 -15.13 -13.55 14.78
C ASP A 249 -16.08 -13.89 13.63
N SER A 250 -15.82 -13.37 12.42
CA SER A 250 -16.74 -13.49 11.27
C SER A 250 -16.19 -14.37 10.13
N ILE A 251 -15.01 -14.97 10.29
CA ILE A 251 -14.37 -15.77 9.24
C ILE A 251 -15.03 -17.13 9.11
N VAL A 252 -15.62 -17.38 7.95
CA VAL A 252 -16.19 -18.68 7.60
C VAL A 252 -15.53 -19.17 6.31
N PRO A 253 -14.70 -20.22 6.35
CA PRO A 253 -14.16 -20.83 5.14
C PRO A 253 -15.27 -21.24 4.17
N GLY A 254 -15.06 -21.04 2.88
CA GLY A 254 -16.04 -21.28 1.83
C GLY A 254 -16.95 -20.10 1.51
N GLN A 255 -16.95 -19.08 2.34
CA GLN A 255 -17.69 -17.84 2.06
C GLN A 255 -16.73 -16.72 1.66
N GLU A 256 -17.17 -15.87 0.72
CA GLU A 256 -16.49 -14.62 0.47
C GLU A 256 -16.74 -13.71 1.66
N GLN A 257 -15.65 -13.17 2.23
CA GLN A 257 -15.80 -12.31 3.40
C GLN A 257 -16.42 -10.98 2.99
N SER A 258 -17.71 -10.81 3.27
CA SER A 258 -18.49 -9.62 2.95
C SER A 258 -18.06 -8.38 3.75
N ILE A 259 -17.40 -8.59 4.90
CA ILE A 259 -16.86 -7.54 5.76
C ILE A 259 -15.33 -7.56 5.68
N ALA A 260 -14.78 -7.42 4.48
CA ALA A 260 -13.36 -7.20 4.33
C ALA A 260 -13.10 -5.68 4.33
N TRP A 261 -12.32 -5.18 5.26
CA TRP A 261 -11.83 -3.80 5.20
C TRP A 261 -10.70 -3.72 4.16
N THR A 262 -11.11 -3.60 2.92
CA THR A 262 -10.20 -3.47 1.77
C THR A 262 -10.73 -2.42 0.82
N ARG A 263 -9.87 -1.92 -0.05
CA ARG A 263 -10.24 -1.03 -1.15
C ARG A 263 -11.47 -1.50 -1.93
N LYS A 264 -11.61 -2.81 -2.13
CA LYS A 264 -12.71 -3.40 -2.91
C LYS A 264 -14.06 -3.43 -2.19
N SER A 265 -14.09 -3.35 -0.87
CA SER A 265 -15.35 -3.34 -0.11
C SER A 265 -16.18 -2.07 -0.33
N TYR A 266 -15.57 -0.98 -0.78
CA TYR A 266 -16.27 0.26 -1.12
C TYR A 266 -16.83 0.27 -2.55
N ALA A 267 -16.30 -0.56 -3.44
CA ALA A 267 -16.65 -0.56 -4.86
C ALA A 267 -18.10 -0.95 -5.16
N PRO A 268 -18.74 -1.95 -4.49
CA PRO A 268 -20.13 -2.31 -4.77
C PRO A 268 -21.13 -1.22 -4.44
N THR A 269 -20.79 -0.29 -3.56
CA THR A 269 -21.67 0.81 -3.13
C THR A 269 -21.62 1.99 -4.11
N CYS A 270 -20.53 2.12 -4.87
CA CYS A 270 -20.33 3.22 -5.82
C CYS A 270 -20.81 2.89 -7.26
N VAL A 271 -21.19 1.64 -7.55
CA VAL A 271 -21.56 1.17 -8.91
C VAL A 271 -23.08 1.06 -9.10
N ARG A 272 -23.91 1.60 -8.19
CA ARG A 272 -25.38 1.64 -8.36
C ARG A 272 -25.86 3.00 -8.77
#